data_24a5d040678a4b5df247d2c24659e6cd
#
_entry.id   24a5d040678a4b5df247d2c24659e6cd
#
_cell.length_a   1.000
_cell.length_b   1.000
_cell.length_c   1.000
_cell.angle_alpha   90.00
_cell.angle_beta   90.00
_cell.angle_gamma   90.00
#
_symmetry.space_group_name_H-M   'P 1'
#
loop_
_entity.id
_entity.type
_entity.pdbx_description
1 polymer ?
#
loop_
_entity_poly.entity_id
_entity_poly.type
_entity_poly.pdbx_seq_one_letter_code
_entity_poly.pdbx_strand_id
1 'polypeptide(L)'
;YTIDRTALTNWSKPVIGGSYYSLPKGPIISEAYDLMKTGKKADVSNFWTTHVMTKKFDLHLKKNPGNSELSEAEAQLVDDVHAMLAHRNKWDVVQWTHDEFQEWNDPKGGNKPIQVKDILRAVGKTSKDIQTIKKENSYYHKLNALLGR
;
A
#
# COMPACT_ATOMS: atom_id res chain seq x y z
N TYR A 1 0.53 -3.05 -1.28
CA TYR A 1 -0.59 -2.61 -2.12
C TYR A 1 -1.90 -3.27 -1.69
N THR A 2 -1.96 -4.60 -1.59
CA THR A 2 -3.18 -5.33 -1.19
C THR A 2 -3.75 -4.86 0.15
N ILE A 3 -2.90 -4.55 1.14
CA ILE A 3 -3.31 -3.96 2.42
C ILE A 3 -4.10 -2.68 2.18
N ASP A 4 -3.54 -1.73 1.42
CA ASP A 4 -4.19 -0.45 1.16
C ASP A 4 -5.46 -0.59 0.31
N ARG A 5 -5.46 -1.50 -0.67
CA ARG A 5 -6.64 -1.80 -1.47
C ARG A 5 -7.79 -2.31 -0.60
N THR A 6 -7.49 -3.21 0.34
CA THR A 6 -8.48 -3.74 1.29
C THR A 6 -8.95 -2.65 2.25
N ALA A 7 -8.05 -1.83 2.77
CA ALA A 7 -8.40 -0.70 3.61
C ALA A 7 -9.29 0.33 2.90
N LEU A 8 -8.98 0.64 1.63
CA LEU A 8 -9.82 1.51 0.79
C LEU A 8 -11.21 0.92 0.55
N THR A 9 -11.31 -0.42 0.44
CA THR A 9 -12.61 -1.12 0.35
C THR A 9 -13.42 -0.92 1.62
N ASN A 10 -12.81 -1.17 2.77
CA ASN A 10 -13.49 -1.23 4.06
C ASN A 10 -13.74 0.18 4.65
N TRP A 11 -12.75 1.05 4.56
CA TRP A 11 -12.72 2.32 5.30
C TRP A 11 -12.54 3.55 4.41
N SER A 12 -12.35 3.38 3.10
CA SER A 12 -12.08 4.47 2.15
C SER A 12 -10.80 5.26 2.46
N LYS A 13 -9.91 4.70 3.28
CA LYS A 13 -8.65 5.27 3.71
C LYS A 13 -7.56 4.19 3.65
N PRO A 14 -6.36 4.47 3.10
CA PRO A 14 -5.27 3.53 3.11
C PRO A 14 -4.62 3.42 4.50
N VAL A 15 -3.94 2.30 4.77
CA VAL A 15 -3.09 2.11 5.96
C VAL A 15 -1.69 2.65 5.72
N ILE A 16 -1.07 2.28 4.59
CA ILE A 16 0.30 2.66 4.26
C ILE A 16 0.31 3.99 3.50
N GLY A 17 -0.51 4.10 2.47
CA GLY A 17 -0.54 5.27 1.59
C GLY A 17 0.67 5.38 0.68
N GLY A 18 0.73 6.48 -0.07
CA GLY A 18 1.82 6.76 -1.00
C GLY A 18 1.40 6.74 -2.46
N SER A 19 2.36 6.53 -3.34
CA SER A 19 2.17 6.54 -4.78
C SER A 19 2.04 5.14 -5.32
N TYR A 20 0.90 4.85 -5.96
CA TYR A 20 0.61 3.52 -6.50
C TYR A 20 0.98 3.42 -7.98
N TYR A 21 1.60 2.31 -8.37
CA TYR A 21 1.98 2.03 -9.75
C TYR A 21 1.69 0.60 -10.15
N SER A 22 1.27 0.40 -11.40
CA SER A 22 1.33 -0.89 -12.07
C SER A 22 2.76 -1.17 -12.52
N LEU A 23 3.33 -2.27 -12.07
CA LEU A 23 4.55 -2.86 -12.61
C LEU A 23 4.22 -4.17 -13.35
N PRO A 24 5.13 -4.73 -14.17
CA PRO A 24 4.87 -5.98 -14.89
C PRO A 24 4.52 -7.19 -14.00
N LYS A 25 4.93 -7.15 -12.73
CA LYS A 25 4.67 -8.21 -11.74
C LYS A 25 3.59 -7.84 -10.71
N GLY A 26 2.74 -6.88 -11.05
CA GLY A 26 1.63 -6.45 -10.21
C GLY A 26 1.76 -5.02 -9.67
N PRO A 27 0.75 -4.54 -8.96
CA PRO A 27 0.74 -3.19 -8.40
C PRO A 27 1.62 -3.08 -7.15
N ILE A 28 2.22 -1.90 -6.98
CA ILE A 28 3.09 -1.57 -5.85
C ILE A 28 2.69 -0.24 -5.21
N ILE A 29 3.21 -0.02 -3.99
CA ILE A 29 3.39 1.30 -3.38
C ILE A 29 4.86 1.67 -3.62
N SER A 30 5.11 2.75 -4.36
CA SER A 30 6.45 3.12 -4.82
C SER A 30 7.42 3.32 -3.65
N GLU A 31 6.97 4.03 -2.63
CA GLU A 31 7.78 4.35 -1.45
C GLU A 31 8.20 3.09 -0.67
N ALA A 32 7.27 2.16 -0.49
CA ALA A 32 7.57 0.88 0.16
C ALA A 32 8.50 0.01 -0.69
N TYR A 33 8.27 -0.01 -2.02
CA TYR A 33 9.12 -0.74 -2.95
C TYR A 33 10.56 -0.22 -2.96
N ASP A 34 10.75 1.11 -2.95
CA ASP A 34 12.05 1.72 -2.92
C ASP A 34 12.80 1.44 -1.61
N LEU A 35 12.10 1.47 -0.46
CA LEU A 35 12.67 1.07 0.83
C LEU A 35 13.15 -0.39 0.80
N MET A 36 12.33 -1.31 0.28
CA MET A 36 12.68 -2.71 0.19
C MET A 36 13.88 -2.95 -0.74
N LYS A 37 13.96 -2.20 -1.86
CA LYS A 37 15.00 -2.38 -2.88
C LYS A 37 16.33 -1.73 -2.52
N THR A 38 16.30 -0.54 -1.95
CA THR A 38 17.49 0.28 -1.74
C THR A 38 17.85 0.49 -0.27
N GLY A 39 16.90 0.28 0.65
CA GLY A 39 17.03 0.65 2.05
C GLY A 39 17.15 2.16 2.28
N LYS A 40 16.93 2.96 1.24
CA LYS A 40 17.19 4.41 1.26
C LYS A 40 15.94 5.18 0.82
N LYS A 41 15.27 5.77 1.80
CA LYS A 41 14.40 6.93 1.56
C LYS A 41 14.80 7.98 2.60
N ALA A 42 14.93 9.24 2.18
CA ALA A 42 15.59 10.29 2.96
C ALA A 42 15.07 10.42 4.41
N ASP A 43 13.76 10.32 4.62
CA ASP A 43 13.13 10.63 5.91
C ASP A 43 12.96 9.41 6.85
N VAL A 44 13.02 8.19 6.32
CA VAL A 44 12.77 6.96 7.09
C VAL A 44 13.95 5.97 7.04
N SER A 45 15.04 6.33 6.38
CA SER A 45 16.18 5.42 6.15
C SER A 45 16.80 4.91 7.45
N ASN A 46 16.91 5.75 8.48
CA ASN A 46 17.48 5.36 9.77
C ASN A 46 16.58 4.37 10.50
N PHE A 47 15.27 4.61 10.52
CA PHE A 47 14.32 3.67 11.13
C PHE A 47 14.33 2.35 10.37
N TRP A 48 14.21 2.38 9.04
CA TRP A 48 14.21 1.19 8.21
C TRP A 48 15.49 0.36 8.42
N THR A 49 16.68 0.97 8.27
CA THR A 49 17.95 0.28 8.38
C THR A 49 18.26 -0.24 9.78
N THR A 50 17.65 0.34 10.82
CA THR A 50 17.72 -0.17 12.19
C THR A 50 16.94 -1.47 12.34
N HIS A 51 15.79 -1.59 11.69
CA HIS A 51 14.85 -2.70 11.90
C HIS A 51 14.90 -3.75 10.80
N VAL A 52 15.27 -3.37 9.58
CA VAL A 52 15.26 -4.24 8.40
C VAL A 52 16.61 -4.24 7.69
N MET A 53 16.97 -5.38 7.14
CA MET A 53 18.13 -5.56 6.27
C MET A 53 17.67 -6.21 4.97
N THR A 54 18.04 -5.63 3.83
CA THR A 54 17.88 -6.24 2.52
C THR A 54 19.15 -7.03 2.18
N LYS A 55 19.01 -8.32 1.90
CA LYS A 55 20.10 -9.19 1.45
C LYS A 55 19.71 -9.85 0.13
N LYS A 56 20.30 -9.39 -0.96
CA LYS A 56 19.90 -9.74 -2.33
C LYS A 56 18.42 -9.38 -2.57
N PHE A 57 17.52 -10.37 -2.58
CA PHE A 57 16.09 -10.20 -2.81
C PHE A 57 15.24 -10.50 -1.57
N ASP A 58 15.88 -10.76 -0.43
CA ASP A 58 15.22 -11.12 0.82
C ASP A 58 15.27 -9.96 1.81
N LEU A 59 14.19 -9.77 2.55
CA LEU A 59 14.12 -8.86 3.68
C LEU A 59 14.27 -9.65 4.97
N HIS A 60 15.17 -9.19 5.83
CA HIS A 60 15.42 -9.77 7.14
C HIS A 60 15.08 -8.77 8.23
N LEU A 61 14.20 -9.15 9.14
CA LEU A 61 13.90 -8.36 10.32
C LEU A 61 15.08 -8.47 11.30
N LYS A 62 15.70 -7.34 11.60
CA LYS A 62 16.81 -7.22 12.58
C LYS A 62 16.30 -6.99 13.98
N LYS A 63 15.27 -6.15 14.10
CA LYS A 63 14.65 -5.75 15.35
C LYS A 63 13.16 -5.55 15.10
N ASN A 64 12.33 -6.09 15.99
CA ASN A 64 10.89 -5.87 15.91
C ASN A 64 10.57 -4.39 16.21
N PRO A 65 9.95 -3.63 15.30
CA PRO A 65 9.59 -2.24 15.52
C PRO A 65 8.36 -2.08 16.43
N GLY A 66 7.65 -3.19 16.73
CA GLY A 66 6.32 -3.14 17.34
C GLY A 66 5.22 -2.74 16.34
N ASN A 67 4.05 -2.52 16.86
CA ASN A 67 2.85 -2.12 16.10
C ASN A 67 2.09 -0.95 16.74
N SER A 68 2.72 -0.19 17.63
CA SER A 68 2.09 0.91 18.37
C SER A 68 1.53 2.03 17.48
N GLU A 69 2.02 2.14 16.25
CA GLU A 69 1.54 3.13 15.27
C GLU A 69 0.28 2.67 14.51
N LEU A 70 -0.12 1.41 14.65
CA LEU A 70 -1.32 0.85 14.04
C LEU A 70 -2.45 0.77 15.07
N SER A 71 -3.66 1.11 14.66
CA SER A 71 -4.85 0.73 15.41
C SER A 71 -5.03 -0.79 15.38
N GLU A 72 -5.81 -1.32 16.32
CA GLU A 72 -6.12 -2.76 16.38
C GLU A 72 -6.75 -3.25 15.07
N ALA A 73 -7.65 -2.47 14.47
CA ALA A 73 -8.29 -2.81 13.19
C ALA A 73 -7.30 -2.82 12.02
N GLU A 74 -6.32 -1.90 11.99
CA GLU A 74 -5.27 -1.89 10.97
C GLU A 74 -4.31 -3.05 11.14
N ALA A 75 -3.92 -3.39 12.37
CA ALA A 75 -3.09 -4.55 12.65
C ALA A 75 -3.79 -5.85 12.22
N GLN A 76 -5.08 -6.01 12.58
CA GLN A 76 -5.87 -7.17 12.16
C GLN A 76 -5.97 -7.29 10.63
N LEU A 77 -6.18 -6.17 9.93
CA LEU A 77 -6.22 -6.18 8.46
C LEU A 77 -4.88 -6.60 7.84
N VAL A 78 -3.76 -6.18 8.41
CA VAL A 78 -2.43 -6.62 7.95
C VAL A 78 -2.27 -8.13 8.14
N ASP A 79 -2.68 -8.66 9.28
CA ASP A 79 -2.61 -10.10 9.58
C ASP A 79 -3.53 -10.91 8.64
N ASP A 80 -4.74 -10.45 8.37
CA ASP A 80 -5.69 -11.08 7.45
C ASP A 80 -5.15 -11.13 6.02
N VAL A 81 -4.59 -10.04 5.52
CA VAL A 81 -3.97 -9.99 4.19
C VAL A 81 -2.73 -10.89 4.14
N HIS A 82 -1.92 -10.90 5.19
CA HIS A 82 -0.78 -11.81 5.28
C HIS A 82 -1.23 -13.28 5.24
N ALA A 83 -2.22 -13.66 6.05
CA ALA A 83 -2.75 -15.02 6.09
C ALA A 83 -3.32 -15.47 4.72
N MET A 84 -4.01 -14.56 4.02
CA MET A 84 -4.55 -14.82 2.68
C MET A 84 -3.43 -15.11 1.65
N LEU A 85 -2.28 -14.45 1.77
CA LEU A 85 -1.18 -14.55 0.79
C LEU A 85 -0.10 -15.57 1.18
N ALA A 86 0.06 -15.91 2.47
CA ALA A 86 1.17 -16.69 3.01
C ALA A 86 1.31 -18.11 2.39
N HIS A 87 0.22 -18.69 1.92
CA HIS A 87 0.19 -20.03 1.32
C HIS A 87 0.34 -20.02 -0.21
N ARG A 88 0.44 -18.83 -0.83
CA ARG A 88 0.59 -18.71 -2.27
C ARG A 88 2.07 -18.58 -2.66
N ASN A 89 2.48 -19.20 -3.74
CA ASN A 89 3.78 -18.90 -4.30
C ASN A 89 3.76 -17.52 -4.98
N LYS A 90 4.95 -16.94 -5.19
CA LYS A 90 5.07 -15.58 -5.73
C LYS A 90 4.41 -15.37 -7.10
N TRP A 91 4.39 -16.40 -7.95
CA TRP A 91 3.81 -16.32 -9.28
C TRP A 91 2.29 -16.41 -9.25
N ASP A 92 1.74 -17.18 -8.31
CA ASP A 92 0.30 -17.23 -8.06
C ASP A 92 -0.20 -15.87 -7.54
N VAL A 93 0.59 -15.18 -6.69
CA VAL A 93 0.26 -13.83 -6.24
C VAL A 93 0.29 -12.85 -7.41
N VAL A 94 1.29 -12.91 -8.29
CA VAL A 94 1.35 -12.08 -9.50
C VAL A 94 0.11 -12.30 -10.36
N GLN A 95 -0.19 -13.55 -10.71
CA GLN A 95 -1.36 -13.86 -11.54
C GLN A 95 -2.65 -13.41 -10.89
N TRP A 96 -2.83 -13.68 -9.60
CA TRP A 96 -3.99 -13.25 -8.86
C TRP A 96 -4.18 -11.73 -8.87
N THR A 97 -3.09 -10.94 -8.71
CA THR A 97 -3.22 -9.48 -8.79
C THR A 97 -3.59 -8.99 -10.19
N HIS A 98 -3.16 -9.66 -11.24
CA HIS A 98 -3.53 -9.34 -12.62
C HIS A 98 -5.01 -9.67 -12.91
N ASP A 99 -5.52 -10.74 -12.34
CA ASP A 99 -6.90 -11.20 -12.57
C ASP A 99 -7.92 -10.40 -11.75
N GLU A 100 -7.57 -10.11 -10.48
CA GLU A 100 -8.52 -9.54 -9.51
C GLU A 100 -8.48 -8.00 -9.43
N PHE A 101 -7.36 -7.36 -9.81
CA PHE A 101 -7.21 -5.93 -9.64
C PHE A 101 -7.47 -5.18 -10.95
N GLN A 102 -8.74 -4.84 -11.18
CA GLN A 102 -9.20 -4.18 -12.40
C GLN A 102 -8.50 -2.83 -12.67
N GLU A 103 -7.99 -2.19 -11.62
CA GLU A 103 -7.21 -0.96 -11.72
C GLU A 103 -5.77 -1.17 -12.19
N TRP A 104 -5.26 -2.41 -12.11
CA TRP A 104 -3.96 -2.75 -12.67
C TRP A 104 -4.02 -2.82 -14.19
N ASN A 105 -3.07 -2.17 -14.85
CA ASN A 105 -2.93 -2.21 -16.30
C ASN A 105 -1.50 -2.58 -16.65
N ASP A 106 -1.31 -3.54 -17.54
CA ASP A 106 0.01 -3.95 -17.99
C ASP A 106 0.82 -2.72 -18.50
N PRO A 107 1.93 -2.39 -17.83
CA PRO A 107 2.77 -1.26 -18.22
C PRO A 107 3.66 -1.52 -19.43
N LYS A 108 3.63 -2.72 -20.02
CA LYS A 108 4.45 -3.14 -21.18
C LYS A 108 5.95 -2.86 -20.98
N GLY A 109 6.45 -3.26 -19.80
CA GLY A 109 7.87 -3.17 -19.44
C GLY A 109 8.28 -1.93 -18.64
N GLY A 110 7.40 -0.92 -18.51
CA GLY A 110 7.64 0.29 -17.70
C GLY A 110 6.87 0.27 -16.38
N ASN A 111 6.33 1.43 -16.01
CA ASN A 111 5.36 1.61 -14.94
C ASN A 111 4.21 2.49 -15.40
N LYS A 112 3.05 2.33 -14.79
CA LYS A 112 1.89 3.22 -14.99
C LYS A 112 1.34 3.63 -13.62
N PRO A 113 1.06 4.93 -13.38
CA PRO A 113 0.46 5.36 -12.13
C PRO A 113 -0.97 4.82 -11.99
N ILE A 114 -1.32 4.39 -10.78
CA ILE A 114 -2.68 4.04 -10.38
C ILE A 114 -3.18 5.15 -9.47
N GLN A 115 -4.29 5.78 -9.84
CA GLN A 115 -4.90 6.80 -8.99
C GLN A 115 -5.79 6.16 -7.93
N VAL A 116 -5.84 6.72 -6.72
CA VAL A 116 -6.72 6.25 -5.64
C VAL A 116 -8.19 6.15 -6.11
N LYS A 117 -8.63 7.07 -6.95
CA LYS A 117 -9.99 7.03 -7.56
C LYS A 117 -10.23 5.77 -8.39
N ASP A 118 -9.19 5.25 -9.05
CA ASP A 118 -9.31 4.06 -9.89
C ASP A 118 -9.38 2.79 -9.03
N ILE A 119 -8.63 2.76 -7.92
CA ILE A 119 -8.76 1.72 -6.88
C ILE A 119 -10.18 1.74 -6.31
N LEU A 120 -10.67 2.92 -5.90
CA LEU A 120 -12.02 3.06 -5.33
C LEU A 120 -13.13 2.59 -6.30
N ARG A 121 -12.99 2.90 -7.60
CA ARG A 121 -13.91 2.37 -8.63
C ARG A 121 -13.85 0.86 -8.74
N ALA A 122 -12.65 0.30 -8.80
CA ALA A 122 -12.44 -1.14 -8.92
C ALA A 122 -13.01 -1.92 -7.73
N VAL A 123 -13.04 -1.32 -6.54
CA VAL A 123 -13.67 -1.91 -5.35
C VAL A 123 -15.15 -1.53 -5.18
N GLY A 124 -15.79 -1.00 -6.23
CA GLY A 124 -17.23 -0.79 -6.30
C GLY A 124 -17.76 0.53 -5.71
N LYS A 125 -16.89 1.49 -5.38
CA LYS A 125 -17.35 2.81 -4.92
C LYS A 125 -17.95 3.61 -6.08
N THR A 126 -19.10 4.26 -5.85
CA THR A 126 -19.73 5.11 -6.84
C THR A 126 -18.98 6.43 -7.05
N SER A 127 -19.24 7.12 -8.14
CA SER A 127 -18.65 8.45 -8.38
C SER A 127 -19.02 9.46 -7.29
N LYS A 128 -20.21 9.33 -6.69
CA LYS A 128 -20.65 10.16 -5.56
C LYS A 128 -19.83 9.86 -4.31
N ASP A 129 -19.62 8.57 -3.99
CA ASP A 129 -18.82 8.15 -2.85
C ASP A 129 -17.37 8.67 -3.00
N ILE A 130 -16.78 8.52 -4.19
CA ILE A 130 -15.43 8.99 -4.47
C ILE A 130 -15.29 10.50 -4.29
N GLN A 131 -16.28 11.28 -4.71
CA GLN A 131 -16.29 12.73 -4.48
C GLN A 131 -16.37 13.08 -2.99
N THR A 132 -17.20 12.36 -2.23
CA THR A 132 -17.33 12.54 -0.78
C THR A 132 -16.02 12.22 -0.08
N ILE A 133 -15.44 11.04 -0.34
CA ILE A 133 -14.15 10.60 0.20
C ILE A 133 -13.05 11.64 -0.08
N LYS A 134 -12.99 12.16 -1.32
CA LYS A 134 -12.01 13.18 -1.71
C LYS A 134 -12.16 14.48 -0.91
N LYS A 135 -13.40 14.92 -0.67
CA LYS A 135 -13.69 16.12 0.14
C LYS A 135 -13.28 15.91 1.59
N GLU A 136 -13.63 14.76 2.18
CA GLU A 136 -13.28 14.41 3.56
C GLU A 136 -11.76 14.35 3.75
N ASN A 137 -11.04 13.65 2.87
CA ASN A 137 -9.59 13.58 2.92
C ASN A 137 -8.94 14.96 2.80
N SER A 138 -9.45 15.83 1.90
CA SER A 138 -8.97 17.20 1.79
C SER A 138 -9.21 18.03 3.06
N TYR A 139 -10.36 17.82 3.72
CA TYR A 139 -10.67 18.47 4.99
C TYR A 139 -9.72 18.00 6.11
N TYR A 140 -9.49 16.69 6.23
CA TYR A 140 -8.56 16.14 7.22
C TYR A 140 -7.12 16.61 7.01
N HIS A 141 -6.65 16.68 5.75
CA HIS A 141 -5.32 17.24 5.44
C HIS A 141 -5.19 18.70 5.89
N LYS A 142 -6.21 19.53 5.64
CA LYS A 142 -6.21 20.91 6.08
C LYS A 142 -6.24 21.03 7.61
N LEU A 143 -7.05 20.20 8.27
CA LEU A 143 -7.14 20.19 9.74
C LEU A 143 -5.81 19.79 10.36
N ASN A 144 -5.17 18.72 9.87
CA ASN A 144 -3.87 18.26 10.36
C ASN A 144 -2.79 19.32 10.14
N ALA A 145 -2.77 20.00 8.99
CA ALA A 145 -1.84 21.10 8.74
C ALA A 145 -2.03 22.28 9.71
N LEU A 146 -3.28 22.58 10.10
CA LEU A 146 -3.58 23.63 11.10
C LEU A 146 -3.18 23.21 12.52
N LEU A 147 -3.23 21.90 12.83
CA LEU A 147 -2.87 21.35 14.14
C LEU A 147 -1.37 20.98 14.26
N GLY A 148 -0.57 21.20 13.19
CA GLY A 148 0.84 20.86 13.18
C GLY A 148 1.12 19.36 13.22
N ARG A 149 0.21 18.55 12.68
CA ARG A 149 0.31 17.08 12.62
C ARG A 149 0.53 16.60 11.19
#